data_a380c756156bc7931613f714252fed12
#
_entry.id   a380c756156bc7931613f714252fed12
#
_cell.length_a   1.000
_cell.length_b   1.000
_cell.length_c   1.000
_cell.angle_alpha   90.00
_cell.angle_beta   90.00
_cell.angle_gamma   90.00
#
_symmetry.space_group_name_H-M   'P 1'
#
loop_
_entity.id
_entity.type
_entity.pdbx_description
1 polymer ?
#
loop_
_entity_poly.entity_id
_entity_poly.type
_entity_poly.pdbx_seq_one_letter_code
_entity_poly.pdbx_strand_id
1 'polypeptide(L)'
;EDFSGQAIMVSHSRDEIYRFAEEVIMLQEGKVIGQGETKEVFRQPKNRQAAILTGCKNIANAKKLGEHSIFIEDWGLELTMEREIPDKLSAIGYRAHDFVPLCSGEEENAVPVKLLSKAELPFEQNFYFQPEKGEGEICFLVQRDGPYGKMQEIPKALQLREEKLLLLTEEN
;
A
#
# COMPACT_ATOMS: atom_id res chain seq x y z
N GLU A 1 -15.70 -33.62 -9.61
CA GLU A 1 -16.00 -33.41 -11.05
C GLU A 1 -15.16 -32.23 -11.51
N ASP A 2 -14.28 -32.45 -12.49
CA ASP A 2 -13.46 -31.38 -13.08
C ASP A 2 -14.33 -30.55 -14.01
N PHE A 3 -14.54 -29.28 -13.68
CA PHE A 3 -15.26 -28.35 -14.53
C PHE A 3 -14.34 -27.87 -15.66
N SER A 4 -14.68 -28.17 -16.91
CA SER A 4 -13.88 -27.84 -18.10
C SER A 4 -14.37 -26.60 -18.86
N GLY A 5 -15.22 -25.78 -18.26
CA GLY A 5 -15.82 -24.58 -18.85
C GLY A 5 -15.26 -23.27 -18.29
N GLN A 6 -15.70 -22.15 -18.87
CA GLN A 6 -15.46 -20.82 -18.29
C GLN A 6 -16.45 -20.58 -17.15
N ALA A 7 -15.97 -20.01 -16.04
CA ALA A 7 -16.79 -19.64 -14.89
C ALA A 7 -16.61 -18.15 -14.56
N ILE A 8 -17.70 -17.50 -14.20
CA ILE A 8 -17.68 -16.14 -13.66
C ILE A 8 -18.02 -16.22 -12.19
N MET A 9 -17.16 -15.66 -11.35
CA MET A 9 -17.35 -15.55 -9.90
C MET A 9 -17.51 -14.10 -9.51
N VAL A 10 -18.50 -13.79 -8.68
CA VAL A 10 -18.65 -12.48 -8.04
C VAL A 10 -18.42 -12.67 -6.56
N SER A 11 -17.43 -11.98 -6.01
CA SER A 11 -17.06 -12.03 -4.60
C SER A 11 -16.53 -10.69 -4.12
N HIS A 12 -16.63 -10.42 -2.82
CA HIS A 12 -15.94 -9.34 -2.13
C HIS A 12 -14.74 -9.86 -1.29
N SER A 13 -14.51 -11.17 -1.34
CA SER A 13 -13.35 -11.81 -0.69
C SER A 13 -12.12 -11.73 -1.60
N ARG A 14 -11.15 -10.92 -1.20
CA ARG A 14 -9.88 -10.77 -1.90
C ARG A 14 -9.13 -12.09 -2.04
N ASP A 15 -9.15 -12.90 -0.98
CA ASP A 15 -8.43 -14.16 -0.92
C ASP A 15 -9.00 -15.19 -1.88
N GLU A 16 -10.34 -15.25 -2.01
CA GLU A 16 -11.02 -16.11 -2.99
C GLU A 16 -10.69 -15.66 -4.41
N ILE A 17 -10.84 -14.36 -4.71
CA ILE A 17 -10.53 -13.82 -6.04
C ILE A 17 -9.06 -14.11 -6.40
N TYR A 18 -8.13 -13.79 -5.51
CA TYR A 18 -6.70 -14.00 -5.76
C TYR A 18 -6.34 -15.47 -5.99
N ARG A 19 -7.05 -16.39 -5.32
CA ARG A 19 -6.80 -17.83 -5.38
C ARG A 19 -7.41 -18.49 -6.60
N PHE A 20 -8.61 -18.08 -7.03
CA PHE A 20 -9.40 -18.82 -8.00
C PHE A 20 -9.59 -18.12 -9.34
N ALA A 21 -9.45 -16.80 -9.41
CA ALA A 21 -9.66 -16.07 -10.65
C ALA A 21 -8.34 -15.81 -11.38
N GLU A 22 -8.30 -16.12 -12.68
CA GLU A 22 -7.18 -15.78 -13.56
C GLU A 22 -7.22 -14.29 -13.92
N GLU A 23 -8.42 -13.78 -14.22
CA GLU A 23 -8.69 -12.37 -14.54
C GLU A 23 -9.69 -11.78 -13.57
N VAL A 24 -9.57 -10.49 -13.32
CA VAL A 24 -10.47 -9.74 -12.45
C VAL A 24 -10.99 -8.48 -13.13
N ILE A 25 -12.27 -8.19 -12.91
CA ILE A 25 -12.88 -6.90 -13.22
C ILE A 25 -13.35 -6.30 -11.89
N MET A 26 -12.83 -5.14 -11.55
CA MET A 26 -13.21 -4.40 -10.34
C MET A 26 -14.30 -3.40 -10.68
N LEU A 27 -15.39 -3.45 -9.93
CA LEU A 27 -16.54 -2.58 -10.12
C LEU A 27 -16.75 -1.69 -8.89
N GLN A 28 -17.01 -0.43 -9.13
CA GLN A 28 -17.46 0.53 -8.12
C GLN A 28 -18.55 1.44 -8.70
N GLU A 29 -19.67 1.56 -8.01
CA GLU A 29 -20.81 2.39 -8.44
C GLU A 29 -21.25 2.14 -9.89
N GLY A 30 -21.19 0.86 -10.32
CA GLY A 30 -21.55 0.46 -11.68
C GLY A 30 -20.49 0.75 -12.75
N LYS A 31 -19.32 1.26 -12.38
CA LYS A 31 -18.21 1.54 -13.32
C LYS A 31 -17.07 0.55 -13.12
N VAL A 32 -16.37 0.22 -14.21
CA VAL A 32 -15.12 -0.55 -14.16
C VAL A 32 -14.00 0.38 -13.71
N ILE A 33 -13.37 0.10 -12.55
CA ILE A 33 -12.25 0.86 -12.00
C ILE A 33 -10.91 0.15 -12.17
N GLY A 34 -10.91 -1.09 -12.63
CA GLY A 34 -9.71 -1.86 -12.92
C GLY A 34 -10.07 -3.21 -13.51
N GLN A 35 -9.22 -3.72 -14.40
CA GLN A 35 -9.36 -5.05 -14.98
C GLN A 35 -8.02 -5.58 -15.46
N GLY A 36 -7.88 -6.89 -15.52
CA GLY A 36 -6.72 -7.58 -16.05
C GLY A 36 -6.41 -8.88 -15.33
N GLU A 37 -5.21 -9.39 -15.54
CA GLU A 37 -4.71 -10.56 -14.83
C GLU A 37 -4.71 -10.30 -13.32
N THR A 38 -5.31 -11.21 -12.56
CA THR A 38 -5.57 -11.00 -11.12
C THR A 38 -4.32 -10.66 -10.33
N LYS A 39 -3.24 -11.42 -10.53
CA LYS A 39 -1.99 -11.21 -9.77
C LYS A 39 -1.36 -9.86 -10.08
N GLU A 40 -1.44 -9.42 -11.33
CA GLU A 40 -0.90 -8.13 -11.76
C GLU A 40 -1.73 -6.96 -11.18
N VAL A 41 -3.05 -7.04 -11.27
CA VAL A 41 -3.95 -6.03 -10.70
C VAL A 41 -3.78 -5.91 -9.19
N PHE A 42 -3.59 -7.05 -8.50
CA PHE A 42 -3.29 -7.04 -7.06
C PHE A 42 -1.90 -6.50 -6.75
N ARG A 43 -0.90 -6.78 -7.58
CA ARG A 43 0.48 -6.34 -7.38
C ARG A 43 0.64 -4.85 -7.64
N GLN A 44 0.04 -4.33 -8.72
CA GLN A 44 0.17 -2.95 -9.18
C GLN A 44 -1.18 -2.33 -9.54
N PRO A 45 -2.05 -2.06 -8.56
CA PRO A 45 -3.27 -1.30 -8.79
C PRO A 45 -2.90 0.11 -9.27
N LYS A 46 -3.67 0.63 -10.24
CA LYS A 46 -3.32 1.90 -10.91
C LYS A 46 -3.99 3.12 -10.28
N ASN A 47 -5.07 2.93 -9.55
CA ASN A 47 -5.81 4.02 -8.92
C ASN A 47 -6.11 3.72 -7.45
N ARG A 48 -6.55 4.74 -6.73
CA ARG A 48 -6.84 4.70 -5.30
C ARG A 48 -7.84 3.59 -4.92
N GLN A 49 -8.90 3.45 -5.68
CA GLN A 49 -9.97 2.50 -5.38
C GLN A 49 -9.51 1.05 -5.59
N ALA A 50 -8.81 0.79 -6.69
CA ALA A 50 -8.21 -0.52 -6.95
C ALA A 50 -7.17 -0.88 -5.86
N ALA A 51 -6.38 0.07 -5.39
CA ALA A 51 -5.43 -0.13 -4.29
C ALA A 51 -6.16 -0.51 -2.98
N ILE A 52 -7.26 0.17 -2.63
CA ILE A 52 -8.09 -0.16 -1.46
C ILE A 52 -8.67 -1.57 -1.61
N LEU A 53 -9.27 -1.88 -2.74
CA LEU A 53 -9.89 -3.20 -3.00
C LEU A 53 -8.87 -4.34 -2.96
N THR A 54 -7.62 -4.09 -3.38
CA THR A 54 -6.54 -5.08 -3.29
C THR A 54 -5.84 -5.11 -1.92
N GLY A 55 -6.33 -4.35 -0.94
CA GLY A 55 -5.89 -4.42 0.46
C GLY A 55 -4.74 -3.50 0.84
N CYS A 56 -4.46 -2.48 0.05
CA CYS A 56 -3.53 -1.43 0.45
C CYS A 56 -4.15 -0.61 1.59
N LYS A 57 -3.54 -0.61 2.77
CA LYS A 57 -4.04 0.12 3.95
C LYS A 57 -3.54 1.56 3.99
N ASN A 58 -2.35 1.82 3.47
CA ASN A 58 -1.76 3.15 3.47
C ASN A 58 -1.91 3.75 2.08
N ILE A 59 -2.72 4.78 1.99
CA ILE A 59 -2.89 5.59 0.78
C ILE A 59 -2.77 7.04 1.21
N ALA A 60 -1.84 7.75 0.58
CA ALA A 60 -1.52 9.14 0.90
C ALA A 60 -1.57 10.01 -0.35
N ASN A 61 -2.03 11.25 -0.21
CA ASN A 61 -1.99 12.23 -1.29
C ASN A 61 -0.54 12.53 -1.66
N ALA A 62 -0.26 12.62 -2.94
CA ALA A 62 1.08 12.87 -3.43
C ALA A 62 1.06 13.72 -4.69
N LYS A 63 2.10 14.54 -4.83
CA LYS A 63 2.33 15.42 -5.99
C LYS A 63 3.63 15.06 -6.65
N LYS A 64 3.63 15.04 -7.97
CA LYS A 64 4.85 15.00 -8.78
C LYS A 64 5.60 16.32 -8.63
N LEU A 65 6.87 16.28 -8.23
CA LEU A 65 7.76 17.44 -8.17
C LEU A 65 8.68 17.51 -9.38
N GLY A 66 9.05 16.35 -9.94
CA GLY A 66 9.93 16.20 -11.08
C GLY A 66 9.75 14.84 -11.73
N GLU A 67 10.56 14.53 -12.74
CA GLU A 67 10.51 13.23 -13.43
C GLU A 67 10.73 12.04 -12.47
N HIS A 68 11.54 12.25 -11.44
CA HIS A 68 11.99 11.24 -10.49
C HIS A 68 11.74 11.62 -9.02
N SER A 69 10.94 12.65 -8.73
CA SER A 69 10.67 13.10 -7.37
C SER A 69 9.20 13.38 -7.12
N ILE A 70 8.73 13.01 -5.93
CA ILE A 70 7.37 13.24 -5.45
C ILE A 70 7.39 13.86 -4.06
N PHE A 71 6.32 14.54 -3.72
CA PHE A 71 6.02 14.94 -2.34
C PHE A 71 4.78 14.21 -1.85
N ILE A 72 4.91 13.42 -0.81
CA ILE A 72 3.81 12.73 -0.14
C ILE A 72 3.24 13.68 0.91
N GLU A 73 2.13 14.34 0.58
CA GLU A 73 1.57 15.45 1.36
C GLU A 73 1.14 15.00 2.76
N ASP A 74 0.42 13.88 2.85
CA ASP A 74 -0.12 13.39 4.11
C ASP A 74 0.98 12.90 5.07
N TRP A 75 2.18 12.64 4.57
CA TRP A 75 3.32 12.18 5.37
C TRP A 75 4.42 13.22 5.51
N GLY A 76 4.32 14.34 4.77
CA GLY A 76 5.33 15.42 4.79
C GLY A 76 6.70 14.94 4.31
N LEU A 77 6.75 13.98 3.37
CA LEU A 77 7.95 13.33 2.88
C LEU A 77 8.19 13.65 1.40
N GLU A 78 9.38 14.15 1.09
CA GLU A 78 9.89 14.17 -0.28
C GLU A 78 10.66 12.88 -0.54
N LEU A 79 10.42 12.27 -1.71
CA LEU A 79 10.98 11.00 -2.09
C LEU A 79 11.51 11.07 -3.53
N THR A 80 12.76 10.65 -3.73
CA THR A 80 13.38 10.51 -5.05
C THR A 80 13.45 9.05 -5.43
N MET A 81 13.20 8.71 -6.69
CA MET A 81 13.18 7.34 -7.18
C MET A 81 13.81 7.21 -8.56
N GLU A 82 14.21 6.00 -8.92
CA GLU A 82 14.85 5.73 -10.22
C GLU A 82 13.84 5.71 -11.38
N ARG A 83 12.62 5.26 -11.11
CA ARG A 83 11.57 5.17 -12.13
C ARG A 83 10.88 6.52 -12.39
N GLU A 84 10.38 6.70 -13.61
CA GLU A 84 9.58 7.85 -13.99
C GLU A 84 8.24 7.92 -13.24
N ILE A 85 7.84 9.12 -12.90
CA ILE A 85 6.61 9.39 -12.19
C ILE A 85 5.52 9.81 -13.17
N PRO A 86 4.34 9.16 -13.14
CA PRO A 86 3.21 9.52 -14.00
C PRO A 86 2.81 10.98 -13.83
N ASP A 87 2.48 11.66 -14.94
CA ASP A 87 2.05 13.07 -14.89
C ASP A 87 0.74 13.28 -14.14
N LYS A 88 -0.15 12.27 -14.14
CA LYS A 88 -1.43 12.30 -13.43
C LYS A 88 -1.33 11.68 -12.03
N LEU A 89 -0.14 11.66 -11.40
CA LEU A 89 -0.01 11.19 -10.03
C LEU A 89 -0.92 12.00 -9.11
N SER A 90 -1.73 11.32 -8.31
CA SER A 90 -2.62 11.93 -7.31
C SER A 90 -2.42 11.38 -5.91
N ALA A 91 -1.90 10.16 -5.83
CA ALA A 91 -1.65 9.50 -4.55
C ALA A 91 -0.56 8.45 -4.67
N ILE A 92 -0.05 8.03 -3.52
CA ILE A 92 0.72 6.80 -3.40
C ILE A 92 -0.04 5.78 -2.57
N GLY A 93 0.25 4.51 -2.82
CA GLY A 93 -0.14 3.41 -1.94
C GLY A 93 1.08 2.70 -1.40
N TYR A 94 1.01 2.24 -0.16
CA TYR A 94 2.07 1.44 0.44
C TYR A 94 1.49 0.34 1.34
N ARG A 95 1.91 -0.90 1.14
CA ARG A 95 1.35 -2.00 1.91
C ARG A 95 1.89 -1.99 3.33
N ALA A 96 1.02 -2.23 4.29
CA ALA A 96 1.34 -2.11 5.72
C ALA A 96 2.48 -3.02 6.19
N HIS A 97 2.72 -4.15 5.52
CA HIS A 97 3.78 -5.10 5.85
C HIS A 97 5.11 -4.86 5.12
N ASP A 98 5.16 -3.91 4.17
CA ASP A 98 6.35 -3.63 3.37
C ASP A 98 7.29 -2.60 4.01
N PHE A 99 6.86 -1.88 5.05
CA PHE A 99 7.72 -0.93 5.76
C PHE A 99 8.89 -1.62 6.46
N VAL A 100 10.02 -0.92 6.47
CA VAL A 100 11.17 -1.29 7.30
C VAL A 100 11.20 -0.41 8.55
N PRO A 101 11.03 -0.98 9.74
CA PRO A 101 11.09 -0.20 10.99
C PRO A 101 12.52 0.20 11.32
N LEU A 102 12.72 1.48 11.70
CA LEU A 102 14.02 2.05 12.03
C LEU A 102 14.04 2.64 13.44
N CYS A 103 15.20 2.58 14.09
CA CYS A 103 15.44 3.18 15.41
C CYS A 103 15.78 4.68 15.32
N SER A 104 16.14 5.18 14.13
CA SER A 104 16.39 6.61 13.84
C SER A 104 15.59 7.07 12.63
N GLY A 105 15.44 8.38 12.44
CA GLY A 105 14.73 8.97 11.29
C GLY A 105 15.68 9.60 10.27
N GLU A 106 16.97 9.32 10.34
CA GLU A 106 18.01 9.95 9.49
C GLU A 106 18.27 9.17 8.18
N GLU A 107 17.62 8.04 8.01
CA GLU A 107 17.75 7.17 6.83
C GLU A 107 17.02 7.77 5.62
N GLU A 108 17.55 7.54 4.44
CA GLU A 108 16.92 7.94 3.18
C GLU A 108 15.56 7.24 3.01
N ASN A 109 14.58 7.97 2.46
CA ASN A 109 13.20 7.48 2.25
C ASN A 109 12.52 7.00 3.54
N ALA A 110 12.87 7.56 4.68
CA ALA A 110 12.28 7.25 5.96
C ALA A 110 11.31 8.35 6.41
N VAL A 111 10.16 7.94 6.92
CA VAL A 111 9.17 8.81 7.56
C VAL A 111 9.38 8.75 9.06
N PRO A 112 9.83 9.81 9.73
CA PRO A 112 9.83 9.90 11.19
C PRO A 112 8.39 9.84 11.71
N VAL A 113 8.15 9.00 12.73
CA VAL A 113 6.79 8.69 13.18
C VAL A 113 6.67 8.65 14.69
N LYS A 114 5.47 8.95 15.17
CA LYS A 114 5.07 8.81 16.57
C LYS A 114 3.93 7.81 16.70
N LEU A 115 4.04 6.85 17.63
CA LEU A 115 3.00 5.86 17.86
C LEU A 115 1.72 6.53 18.38
N LEU A 116 0.60 6.23 17.71
CA LEU A 116 -0.75 6.60 18.15
C LEU A 116 -1.40 5.46 18.93
N SER A 117 -1.40 4.27 18.35
CA SER A 117 -2.04 3.10 18.95
C SER A 117 -1.45 1.79 18.41
N LYS A 118 -1.73 0.70 19.12
CA LYS A 118 -1.35 -0.65 18.74
C LYS A 118 -2.55 -1.57 18.91
N ALA A 119 -2.77 -2.45 17.93
CA ALA A 119 -3.76 -3.52 18.00
C ALA A 119 -3.07 -4.88 17.85
N GLU A 120 -3.37 -5.79 18.75
CA GLU A 120 -2.85 -7.16 18.70
C GLU A 120 -3.92 -8.09 18.14
N LEU A 121 -3.54 -8.85 17.12
CA LEU A 121 -4.33 -9.90 16.50
C LEU A 121 -3.64 -11.26 16.70
N PRO A 122 -4.32 -12.39 16.48
CA PRO A 122 -3.73 -13.71 16.75
C PRO A 122 -2.38 -13.96 16.07
N PHE A 123 -2.20 -13.50 14.84
CA PHE A 123 -1.02 -13.78 14.02
C PHE A 123 -0.23 -12.53 13.64
N GLU A 124 -0.73 -11.35 13.95
CA GLU A 124 -0.12 -10.08 13.58
C GLU A 124 -0.32 -9.00 14.63
N GLN A 125 0.46 -7.94 14.53
CA GLN A 125 0.32 -6.71 15.29
C GLN A 125 0.19 -5.55 14.30
N ASN A 126 -0.78 -4.68 14.51
CA ASN A 126 -0.95 -3.46 13.76
C ASN A 126 -0.53 -2.28 14.62
N PHE A 127 0.42 -1.52 14.13
CA PHE A 127 0.86 -0.25 14.73
C PHE A 127 0.29 0.88 13.89
N TYR A 128 -0.28 1.87 14.53
CA TYR A 128 -0.79 3.09 13.90
C TYR A 128 0.06 4.25 14.33
N PHE A 129 0.62 4.97 13.36
CA PHE A 129 1.56 6.04 13.58
C PHE A 129 1.07 7.35 12.98
N GLN A 130 1.46 8.46 13.62
CA GLN A 130 1.38 9.80 13.08
C GLN A 130 2.74 10.16 12.49
N PRO A 131 2.85 10.57 11.21
CA PRO A 131 4.07 11.19 10.69
C PRO A 131 4.40 12.48 11.43
N GLU A 132 5.69 12.76 11.69
CA GLU A 132 6.07 13.99 12.40
C GLU A 132 5.79 15.26 11.61
N LYS A 133 5.86 15.21 10.28
CA LYS A 133 5.68 16.35 9.37
C LYS A 133 4.39 16.29 8.55
N GLY A 134 3.52 15.35 8.84
CA GLY A 134 2.26 15.14 8.10
C GLY A 134 1.08 14.97 9.04
N GLU A 135 -0.12 14.98 8.46
CA GLU A 135 -1.38 14.82 9.20
C GLU A 135 -2.03 13.45 8.97
N GLY A 136 -1.50 12.63 8.04
CA GLY A 136 -2.02 11.30 7.73
C GLY A 136 -1.67 10.27 8.81
N GLU A 137 -2.40 9.17 8.81
CA GLU A 137 -2.09 8.00 9.63
C GLU A 137 -1.35 6.95 8.80
N ILE A 138 -0.37 6.28 9.41
CA ILE A 138 0.36 5.16 8.81
C ILE A 138 0.09 3.89 9.60
N CYS A 139 -0.44 2.88 8.92
CA CYS A 139 -0.59 1.53 9.45
C CYS A 139 0.65 0.70 9.10
N PHE A 140 1.35 0.21 10.11
CA PHE A 140 2.44 -0.76 9.97
C PHE A 140 2.01 -2.10 10.54
N LEU A 141 2.08 -3.15 9.73
CA LEU A 141 1.68 -4.50 10.09
C LEU A 141 2.90 -5.38 10.28
N VAL A 142 2.98 -6.05 11.43
CA VAL A 142 4.04 -6.99 11.77
C VAL A 142 3.45 -8.37 11.99
N GLN A 143 3.85 -9.33 11.17
CA GLN A 143 3.51 -10.74 11.41
C GLN A 143 4.33 -11.27 12.60
N ARG A 144 3.69 -12.03 13.52
CA ARG A 144 4.35 -12.54 14.74
C ARG A 144 5.54 -13.44 14.44
N ASP A 145 5.44 -14.25 13.39
CA ASP A 145 6.51 -15.16 12.93
C ASP A 145 7.39 -14.53 11.83
N GLY A 146 7.18 -13.24 11.52
CA GLY A 146 7.93 -12.50 10.52
C GLY A 146 9.22 -11.88 11.07
N PRO A 147 9.99 -11.22 10.21
CA PRO A 147 11.31 -10.67 10.57
C PRO A 147 11.27 -9.66 11.72
N TYR A 148 10.16 -8.97 11.90
CA TYR A 148 9.99 -7.96 12.96
C TYR A 148 9.08 -8.45 14.10
N GLY A 149 8.63 -9.71 14.10
CA GLY A 149 7.68 -10.25 15.09
C GLY A 149 8.19 -10.25 16.52
N LYS A 150 9.52 -10.22 16.71
CA LYS A 150 10.20 -10.12 18.00
C LYS A 150 10.70 -8.71 18.33
N MET A 151 10.26 -7.71 17.58
CA MET A 151 10.64 -6.32 17.81
C MET A 151 10.18 -5.86 19.20
N GLN A 152 11.14 -5.45 20.04
CA GLN A 152 10.89 -5.00 21.42
C GLN A 152 10.70 -3.49 21.51
N GLU A 153 11.34 -2.75 20.60
CA GLU A 153 11.29 -1.29 20.58
C GLU A 153 10.31 -0.80 19.52
N ILE A 154 9.60 0.28 19.86
CA ILE A 154 8.72 0.97 18.92
C ILE A 154 9.59 1.73 17.93
N PRO A 155 9.43 1.55 16.61
CA PRO A 155 10.22 2.26 15.62
C PRO A 155 10.00 3.78 15.71
N LYS A 156 11.07 4.54 15.50
CA LYS A 156 11.03 6.01 15.42
C LYS A 156 10.83 6.51 14.00
N ALA A 157 11.07 5.66 13.01
CA ALA A 157 10.79 5.93 11.62
C ALA A 157 10.42 4.65 10.87
N LEU A 158 9.73 4.83 9.74
CA LEU A 158 9.36 3.77 8.82
C LEU A 158 9.96 4.08 7.46
N GLN A 159 10.85 3.21 6.96
CA GLN A 159 11.47 3.37 5.66
C GLN A 159 10.60 2.77 4.57
N LEU A 160 10.47 3.48 3.46
CA LEU A 160 9.83 3.02 2.24
C LEU A 160 10.87 2.45 1.29
N ARG A 161 10.50 1.36 0.63
CA ARG A 161 11.26 0.80 -0.48
C ARG A 161 10.59 1.23 -1.78
N GLU A 162 11.36 1.78 -2.70
CA GLU A 162 10.84 2.32 -3.96
C GLU A 162 10.06 1.27 -4.77
N GLU A 163 10.57 0.05 -4.85
CA GLU A 163 9.98 -1.04 -5.61
C GLU A 163 8.61 -1.52 -5.07
N LYS A 164 8.28 -1.12 -3.81
CA LYS A 164 7.00 -1.42 -3.15
C LYS A 164 5.99 -0.30 -3.23
N LEU A 165 6.43 0.87 -3.64
CA LEU A 165 5.57 2.05 -3.72
C LEU A 165 4.62 1.93 -4.92
N LEU A 166 3.33 2.09 -4.68
CA LEU A 166 2.30 2.14 -5.70
C LEU A 166 2.09 3.61 -6.11
N LEU A 167 2.30 3.94 -7.38
CA LEU A 167 2.00 5.26 -7.94
C LEU A 167 0.58 5.23 -8.48
N LEU A 168 -0.31 5.97 -7.84
CA LEU A 168 -1.74 5.95 -8.13
C LEU A 168 -2.12 7.23 -8.89
N THR A 169 -2.83 7.02 -10.00
CA THR A 169 -3.27 8.13 -10.86
C THR A 169 -4.75 8.42 -10.65
N GLU A 170 -5.19 9.61 -11.02
CA GLU A 170 -6.61 9.94 -11.10
C GLU A 170 -7.29 9.09 -12.17
N GLU A 171 -8.51 8.64 -11.87
CA GLU A 171 -9.39 8.05 -12.87
C GLU A 171 -9.90 9.14 -13.84
N ASN A 172 -9.96 8.81 -15.11
CA ASN A 172 -10.61 9.64 -16.13
C ASN A 172 -12.14 9.47 -16.08
#